data_a4b067e544934f8891883020ea7df496
#
_entry.id   a4b067e544934f8891883020ea7df496
#
_cell.length_a   1.000
_cell.length_b   1.000
_cell.length_c   1.000
_cell.angle_alpha   90.00
_cell.angle_beta   90.00
_cell.angle_gamma   90.00
#
_symmetry.space_group_name_H-M   'P 1'
#
loop_
_entity.id
_entity.type
_entity.pdbx_description
1 polymer ?
#
loop_
_entity_poly.entity_id
_entity_poly.type
_entity_poly.pdbx_seq_one_letter_code
_entity_poly.pdbx_strand_id
1 'polypeptide(L)'
;MPEYRIRETGEIVTNLAAQFPNTSLPATLTQDDFDALGIDPVFEAPEPEHTQFQVVYRDGVEEIGGKWYTKYGVADMDQEAIDALTAQQWDSVRSERNRKLADCDWTQLPDVSVDTASWAAYRQELRDVTNQTDPFAIVWPVEPS
;
A
#
# COMPACT_ATOMS: atom_id res chain seq x y z
N MET A 1 -10.67 -0.32 15.45
CA MET A 1 -11.14 -0.59 16.82
C MET A 1 -10.09 -0.10 17.81
N PRO A 2 -10.48 0.50 18.91
CA PRO A 2 -9.51 0.90 19.92
C PRO A 2 -8.83 -0.32 20.54
N GLU A 3 -7.54 -0.21 20.80
CA GLU A 3 -6.72 -1.22 21.44
C GLU A 3 -6.25 -0.74 22.80
N TYR A 4 -6.11 -1.67 23.73
CA TYR A 4 -5.67 -1.40 25.09
C TYR A 4 -4.61 -2.42 25.50
N ARG A 5 -3.59 -1.95 26.21
CA ARG A 5 -2.57 -2.80 26.80
C ARG A 5 -2.91 -3.07 28.27
N ILE A 6 -2.91 -4.32 28.68
CA ILE A 6 -3.06 -4.71 30.08
C ILE A 6 -1.71 -4.51 30.77
N ARG A 7 -1.65 -3.67 31.81
CA ARG A 7 -0.38 -3.32 32.49
C ARG A 7 0.31 -4.51 33.10
N GLU A 8 -0.46 -5.43 33.69
CA GLU A 8 0.08 -6.59 34.40
C GLU A 8 0.73 -7.61 33.46
N THR A 9 0.10 -7.88 32.33
CA THR A 9 0.54 -8.95 31.40
C THR A 9 1.24 -8.41 30.15
N GLY A 10 1.01 -7.17 29.80
CA GLY A 10 1.46 -6.57 28.53
C GLY A 10 0.61 -6.98 27.32
N GLU A 11 -0.44 -7.77 27.53
CA GLU A 11 -1.34 -8.23 26.48
C GLU A 11 -2.12 -7.08 25.85
N ILE A 12 -2.31 -7.14 24.54
CA ILE A 12 -3.10 -6.17 23.78
C ILE A 12 -4.49 -6.75 23.54
N VAL A 13 -5.51 -6.02 23.94
CA VAL A 13 -6.91 -6.41 23.83
C VAL A 13 -7.73 -5.35 23.09
N THR A 14 -8.72 -5.79 22.35
CA THR A 14 -9.67 -4.91 21.63
C THR A 14 -11.07 -4.94 22.23
N ASN A 15 -11.38 -5.97 23.02
CA ASN A 15 -12.69 -6.15 23.64
C ASN A 15 -12.57 -6.14 25.16
N LEU A 16 -12.69 -4.93 25.76
CA LEU A 16 -12.63 -4.77 27.21
C LEU A 16 -13.80 -5.45 27.93
N ALA A 17 -14.97 -5.54 27.31
CA ALA A 17 -16.11 -6.19 27.94
C ALA A 17 -15.89 -7.72 28.12
N ALA A 18 -15.17 -8.33 27.19
CA ALA A 18 -14.77 -9.73 27.33
C ALA A 18 -13.65 -9.90 28.37
N GLN A 19 -12.75 -8.94 28.47
CA GLN A 19 -11.64 -8.95 29.43
C GLN A 19 -12.12 -8.69 30.88
N PHE A 20 -13.13 -7.83 31.01
CA PHE A 20 -13.70 -7.43 32.32
C PHE A 20 -15.21 -7.71 32.40
N PRO A 21 -15.64 -8.98 32.38
CA PRO A 21 -17.06 -9.36 32.23
C PRO A 21 -17.96 -8.90 33.38
N ASN A 22 -17.38 -8.63 34.54
CA ASN A 22 -18.12 -8.20 35.74
C ASN A 22 -18.01 -6.70 36.01
N THR A 23 -17.50 -5.92 35.06
CA THR A 23 -17.30 -4.48 35.20
C THR A 23 -18.23 -3.72 34.25
N SER A 24 -18.98 -2.76 34.78
CA SER A 24 -19.76 -1.84 33.95
C SER A 24 -18.82 -0.79 33.34
N LEU A 25 -18.62 -0.87 32.03
CA LEU A 25 -17.74 0.05 31.31
C LEU A 25 -18.55 1.25 30.80
N PRO A 26 -18.10 2.49 31.04
CA PRO A 26 -18.71 3.66 30.44
C PRO A 26 -18.52 3.70 28.92
N ALA A 27 -19.38 4.46 28.21
CA ALA A 27 -19.27 4.59 26.75
C ALA A 27 -17.97 5.29 26.32
N THR A 28 -17.41 6.16 27.18
CA THR A 28 -16.12 6.80 26.99
C THR A 28 -15.29 6.62 28.25
N LEU A 29 -14.10 6.02 28.09
CA LEU A 29 -13.17 5.78 29.18
C LEU A 29 -12.34 7.06 29.45
N THR A 30 -12.18 7.37 30.73
CA THR A 30 -11.32 8.44 31.22
C THR A 30 -9.98 7.90 31.71
N GLN A 31 -9.03 8.78 32.05
CA GLN A 31 -7.76 8.35 32.64
C GLN A 31 -7.96 7.60 33.96
N ASP A 32 -8.91 8.02 34.77
CA ASP A 32 -9.23 7.34 36.03
C ASP A 32 -9.77 5.91 35.80
N ASP A 33 -10.55 5.71 34.72
CA ASP A 33 -11.03 4.37 34.33
C ASP A 33 -9.87 3.50 33.86
N PHE A 34 -8.94 4.02 33.08
CA PHE A 34 -7.74 3.29 32.67
C PHE A 34 -6.90 2.85 33.86
N ASP A 35 -6.72 3.75 34.84
CA ASP A 35 -5.96 3.45 36.04
C ASP A 35 -6.68 2.43 36.94
N ALA A 36 -8.00 2.53 37.08
CA ALA A 36 -8.82 1.59 37.84
C ALA A 36 -8.82 0.18 37.20
N LEU A 37 -8.82 0.09 35.90
CA LEU A 37 -8.79 -1.18 35.15
C LEU A 37 -7.37 -1.74 34.97
N GLY A 38 -6.34 -0.97 35.26
CA GLY A 38 -4.94 -1.37 35.04
C GLY A 38 -4.59 -1.53 33.55
N ILE A 39 -5.13 -0.65 32.70
CA ILE A 39 -4.91 -0.68 31.26
C ILE A 39 -4.34 0.65 30.77
N ASP A 40 -3.73 0.60 29.58
CA ASP A 40 -3.28 1.79 28.87
C ASP A 40 -3.89 1.80 27.47
N PRO A 41 -4.40 2.94 26.98
CA PRO A 41 -4.83 3.05 25.60
C PRO A 41 -3.62 2.93 24.65
N VAL A 42 -3.81 2.23 23.54
CA VAL A 42 -2.80 2.13 22.48
C VAL A 42 -3.22 3.03 21.32
N PHE A 43 -2.36 3.97 20.98
CA PHE A 43 -2.56 4.89 19.88
C PHE A 43 -1.95 4.35 18.59
N GLU A 44 -2.55 4.67 17.46
CA GLU A 44 -2.00 4.32 16.15
C GLU A 44 -0.79 5.20 15.84
N ALA A 45 0.35 4.59 15.57
CA ALA A 45 1.52 5.28 15.02
C ALA A 45 1.46 5.29 13.49
N PRO A 46 2.06 6.28 12.81
CA PRO A 46 2.19 6.25 11.38
C PRO A 46 3.05 5.06 10.94
N GLU A 47 2.67 4.45 9.83
CA GLU A 47 3.50 3.41 9.22
C GLU A 47 4.86 3.98 8.79
N PRO A 48 5.95 3.22 8.96
CA PRO A 48 7.27 3.65 8.51
C PRO A 48 7.35 3.71 6.99
N GLU A 49 8.21 4.57 6.48
CA GLU A 49 8.54 4.58 5.05
C GLU A 49 9.16 3.23 4.65
N HIS A 50 8.75 2.74 3.50
CA HIS A 50 9.22 1.47 2.95
C HIS A 50 9.24 1.53 1.43
N THR A 51 10.02 0.64 0.82
CA THR A 51 10.08 0.48 -0.63
C THR A 51 8.98 -0.47 -1.12
N GLN A 52 8.76 -0.50 -2.42
CA GLN A 52 7.81 -1.44 -3.05
C GLN A 52 8.17 -2.92 -2.86
N PHE A 53 9.42 -3.23 -2.50
CA PHE A 53 9.92 -4.58 -2.23
C PHE A 53 10.03 -4.90 -0.75
N GLN A 54 9.41 -4.09 0.08
CA GLN A 54 9.36 -4.26 1.52
C GLN A 54 7.92 -4.38 1.99
N VAL A 55 7.72 -5.09 3.09
CA VAL A 55 6.44 -5.19 3.78
C VAL A 55 6.54 -4.55 5.16
N VAL A 56 5.50 -3.82 5.52
CA VAL A 56 5.33 -3.31 6.89
C VAL A 56 4.52 -4.34 7.67
N TYR A 57 4.97 -4.68 8.86
CA TYR A 57 4.27 -5.61 9.74
C TYR A 57 4.15 -5.03 11.15
N ARG A 58 3.12 -5.48 11.86
CA ARG A 58 2.92 -5.12 13.25
C ARG A 58 3.92 -5.84 14.14
N ASP A 59 4.71 -5.09 14.91
CA ASP A 59 5.71 -5.60 15.85
C ASP A 59 5.36 -5.21 17.30
N GLY A 60 4.10 -5.40 17.68
CA GLY A 60 3.62 -5.11 19.01
C GLY A 60 3.32 -3.62 19.27
N VAL A 61 3.71 -3.14 20.44
CA VAL A 61 3.53 -1.77 20.88
C VAL A 61 4.79 -1.25 21.56
N GLU A 62 4.96 0.07 21.59
CA GLU A 62 6.07 0.73 22.27
C GLU A 62 5.58 1.95 23.05
N GLU A 63 6.29 2.29 24.12
CA GLU A 63 6.01 3.47 24.93
C GLU A 63 6.83 4.65 24.45
N ILE A 64 6.14 5.74 24.12
CA ILE A 64 6.76 7.00 23.71
C ILE A 64 6.14 8.14 24.52
N GLY A 65 6.96 8.82 25.30
CA GLY A 65 6.50 9.98 26.10
C GLY A 65 5.38 9.66 27.09
N GLY A 66 5.39 8.47 27.68
CA GLY A 66 4.38 8.02 28.65
C GLY A 66 3.06 7.55 28.02
N LYS A 67 3.01 7.36 26.70
CA LYS A 67 1.87 6.81 25.97
C LYS A 67 2.28 5.62 25.15
N TRP A 68 1.36 4.67 24.97
CA TRP A 68 1.59 3.46 24.20
C TRP A 68 1.13 3.65 22.75
N TYR A 69 1.97 3.27 21.83
CA TYR A 69 1.73 3.34 20.39
C TYR A 69 1.92 1.99 19.72
N THR A 70 1.23 1.79 18.60
CA THR A 70 1.52 0.67 17.71
C THR A 70 2.97 0.75 17.25
N LYS A 71 3.65 -0.39 17.24
CA LYS A 71 5.02 -0.50 16.71
C LYS A 71 4.99 -1.27 15.41
N TYR A 72 5.69 -0.79 14.41
CA TYR A 72 5.82 -1.42 13.11
C TYR A 72 7.26 -1.78 12.83
N GLY A 73 7.46 -2.92 12.18
CA GLY A 73 8.70 -3.32 11.56
C GLY A 73 8.60 -3.27 10.03
N VAL A 74 9.74 -3.18 9.38
CA VAL A 74 9.87 -3.27 7.92
C VAL A 74 10.76 -4.45 7.61
N ALA A 75 10.33 -5.32 6.70
CA ALA A 75 11.11 -6.46 6.25
C ALA A 75 11.16 -6.51 4.73
N ASP A 76 12.27 -6.96 4.18
CA ASP A 76 12.40 -7.20 2.74
C ASP A 76 11.55 -8.39 2.34
N MET A 77 10.90 -8.28 1.16
CA MET A 77 10.21 -9.40 0.54
C MET A 77 11.21 -10.48 0.14
N ASP A 78 10.80 -11.74 0.18
CA ASP A 78 11.59 -12.81 -0.41
C ASP A 78 11.60 -12.71 -1.95
N GLN A 79 12.51 -13.43 -2.59
CA GLN A 79 12.69 -13.37 -4.05
C GLN A 79 11.44 -13.85 -4.80
N GLU A 80 10.73 -14.84 -4.28
CA GLU A 80 9.48 -15.33 -4.89
C GLU A 80 8.40 -14.24 -4.91
N ALA A 81 8.24 -13.50 -3.81
CA ALA A 81 7.30 -12.38 -3.72
C ALA A 81 7.69 -11.22 -4.64
N ILE A 82 8.98 -10.91 -4.75
CA ILE A 82 9.50 -9.88 -5.67
C ILE A 82 9.23 -10.29 -7.12
N ASP A 83 9.48 -11.55 -7.48
CA ASP A 83 9.25 -12.06 -8.84
C ASP A 83 7.76 -12.02 -9.19
N ALA A 84 6.88 -12.41 -8.27
CA ALA A 84 5.43 -12.35 -8.46
C ALA A 84 4.93 -10.90 -8.65
N LEU A 85 5.42 -9.96 -7.84
CA LEU A 85 5.09 -8.54 -7.95
C LEU A 85 5.59 -7.95 -9.27
N THR A 86 6.79 -8.32 -9.70
CA THR A 86 7.39 -7.89 -10.97
C THR A 86 6.60 -8.42 -12.17
N ALA A 87 6.19 -9.70 -12.13
CA ALA A 87 5.35 -10.28 -13.17
C ALA A 87 3.98 -9.59 -13.27
N GLN A 88 3.34 -9.32 -12.14
CA GLN A 88 2.08 -8.57 -12.08
C GLN A 88 2.24 -7.16 -12.66
N GLN A 89 3.34 -6.48 -12.36
CA GLN A 89 3.61 -5.15 -12.90
C GLN A 89 3.81 -5.19 -14.41
N TRP A 90 4.50 -6.18 -14.95
CA TRP A 90 4.61 -6.37 -16.40
C TRP A 90 3.26 -6.58 -17.08
N ASP A 91 2.34 -7.31 -16.43
CA ASP A 91 0.99 -7.49 -16.96
C ASP A 91 0.21 -6.17 -16.98
N SER A 92 0.40 -5.33 -15.96
CA SER A 92 -0.17 -3.98 -15.92
C SER A 92 0.38 -3.09 -17.03
N VAL A 93 1.70 -3.13 -17.27
CA VAL A 93 2.36 -2.39 -18.36
C VAL A 93 1.83 -2.84 -19.71
N ARG A 94 1.69 -4.15 -19.95
CA ARG A 94 1.12 -4.68 -21.21
C ARG A 94 -0.33 -4.24 -21.40
N SER A 95 -1.13 -4.25 -20.37
CA SER A 95 -2.54 -3.81 -20.42
C SER A 95 -2.64 -2.33 -20.76
N GLU A 96 -1.84 -1.48 -20.12
CA GLU A 96 -1.79 -0.04 -20.41
C GLU A 96 -1.30 0.23 -21.85
N ARG A 97 -0.26 -0.44 -22.29
CA ARG A 97 0.22 -0.38 -23.68
C ARG A 97 -0.87 -0.75 -24.67
N ASN A 98 -1.58 -1.85 -24.43
CA ASN A 98 -2.65 -2.32 -25.32
C ASN A 98 -3.79 -1.32 -25.38
N ARG A 99 -4.15 -0.71 -24.24
CA ARG A 99 -5.14 0.37 -24.18
C ARG A 99 -4.71 1.56 -25.02
N LYS A 100 -3.48 2.03 -24.85
CA LYS A 100 -2.94 3.17 -25.64
C LYS A 100 -2.88 2.87 -27.14
N LEU A 101 -2.55 1.63 -27.53
CA LEU A 101 -2.58 1.20 -28.93
C LEU A 101 -4.01 1.21 -29.51
N ALA A 102 -4.99 0.71 -28.75
CA ALA A 102 -6.40 0.72 -29.17
C ALA A 102 -6.92 2.14 -29.31
N ASP A 103 -6.58 3.04 -28.40
CA ASP A 103 -7.01 4.44 -28.40
C ASP A 103 -6.51 5.20 -29.64
N CYS A 104 -5.44 4.78 -30.27
CA CYS A 104 -4.88 5.41 -31.46
C CYS A 104 -4.95 4.56 -32.75
N ASP A 105 -5.69 3.46 -32.78
CA ASP A 105 -5.86 2.63 -33.98
C ASP A 105 -6.45 3.42 -35.16
N TRP A 106 -7.36 4.33 -34.91
CA TRP A 106 -7.98 5.18 -35.91
C TRP A 106 -6.98 6.07 -36.69
N THR A 107 -5.80 6.38 -36.10
CA THR A 107 -4.79 7.22 -36.72
C THR A 107 -4.13 6.57 -37.94
N GLN A 108 -4.31 5.26 -38.12
CA GLN A 108 -3.75 4.46 -39.20
C GLN A 108 -4.73 4.19 -40.33
N LEU A 109 -5.94 4.75 -40.27
CA LEU A 109 -6.92 4.65 -41.36
C LEU A 109 -6.50 5.48 -42.57
N PRO A 110 -6.87 5.08 -43.81
CA PRO A 110 -6.41 5.73 -45.05
C PRO A 110 -6.87 7.18 -45.24
N ASP A 111 -7.98 7.54 -44.60
CA ASP A 111 -8.71 8.82 -44.81
C ASP A 111 -8.65 9.78 -43.63
N VAL A 112 -7.73 9.54 -42.68
CA VAL A 112 -7.55 10.44 -41.54
C VAL A 112 -6.73 11.67 -41.90
N SER A 113 -6.98 12.78 -41.18
CA SER A 113 -6.32 14.07 -41.41
C SER A 113 -5.09 14.31 -40.50
N VAL A 114 -4.61 13.28 -39.80
CA VAL A 114 -3.43 13.36 -38.93
C VAL A 114 -2.17 12.86 -39.64
N ASP A 115 -1.00 13.20 -39.11
CA ASP A 115 0.28 12.66 -39.59
C ASP A 115 0.42 11.18 -39.21
N THR A 116 0.01 10.31 -40.10
CA THR A 116 0.03 8.86 -39.91
C THR A 116 1.44 8.32 -39.64
N ALA A 117 2.48 8.93 -40.19
CA ALA A 117 3.88 8.52 -39.97
C ALA A 117 4.33 8.78 -38.54
N SER A 118 4.03 9.97 -37.98
CA SER A 118 4.33 10.29 -36.59
C SER A 118 3.57 9.38 -35.62
N TRP A 119 2.31 9.08 -35.90
CA TRP A 119 1.53 8.14 -35.10
C TRP A 119 2.01 6.71 -35.23
N ALA A 120 2.47 6.29 -36.41
CA ALA A 120 3.06 4.97 -36.58
C ALA A 120 4.37 4.80 -35.77
N ALA A 121 5.20 5.85 -35.72
CA ALA A 121 6.39 5.88 -34.88
C ALA A 121 6.04 5.76 -33.38
N TYR A 122 5.09 6.55 -32.90
CA TYR A 122 4.58 6.47 -31.53
C TYR A 122 4.04 5.09 -31.19
N ARG A 123 3.27 4.49 -32.08
CA ARG A 123 2.73 3.13 -31.92
C ARG A 123 3.84 2.08 -31.85
N GLN A 124 4.93 2.26 -32.59
CA GLN A 124 6.08 1.35 -32.50
C GLN A 124 6.79 1.52 -31.14
N GLU A 125 6.99 2.74 -30.68
CA GLU A 125 7.56 3.00 -29.37
C GLU A 125 6.68 2.40 -28.24
N LEU A 126 5.35 2.43 -28.37
CA LEU A 126 4.44 1.74 -27.44
C LEU A 126 4.66 0.22 -27.43
N ARG A 127 4.86 -0.41 -28.60
CA ARG A 127 5.16 -1.84 -28.64
C ARG A 127 6.48 -2.17 -27.97
N ASP A 128 7.43 -1.26 -28.05
CA ASP A 128 8.79 -1.44 -27.53
C ASP A 128 8.94 -1.12 -26.03
N VAL A 129 7.90 -0.60 -25.34
CA VAL A 129 7.98 -0.30 -23.90
C VAL A 129 8.32 -1.54 -23.06
N THR A 130 7.95 -2.73 -23.52
CA THR A 130 8.27 -4.00 -22.83
C THR A 130 9.72 -4.44 -23.01
N ASN A 131 10.51 -3.75 -23.82
CA ASN A 131 11.96 -3.98 -23.92
C ASN A 131 12.74 -3.25 -22.81
N GLN A 132 12.09 -2.35 -22.04
CA GLN A 132 12.69 -1.73 -20.87
C GLN A 132 12.90 -2.76 -19.76
N THR A 133 13.88 -2.54 -18.91
CA THR A 133 14.31 -3.53 -17.91
C THR A 133 13.52 -3.48 -16.61
N ASP A 134 12.94 -2.31 -16.27
CA ASP A 134 12.25 -2.08 -15.01
C ASP A 134 10.77 -1.74 -15.25
N PRO A 135 9.84 -2.65 -14.93
CA PRO A 135 8.42 -2.40 -15.12
C PRO A 135 7.83 -1.36 -14.15
N PHE A 136 8.54 -1.02 -13.08
CA PHE A 136 8.11 0.01 -12.11
C PHE A 136 8.55 1.43 -12.52
N ALA A 137 9.43 1.55 -13.51
CA ALA A 137 9.99 2.80 -13.99
C ALA A 137 9.88 2.93 -15.51
N ILE A 138 8.72 2.61 -16.09
CA ILE A 138 8.48 2.69 -17.53
C ILE A 138 8.47 4.14 -17.99
N VAL A 139 9.29 4.43 -19.00
CA VAL A 139 9.22 5.67 -19.74
C VAL A 139 8.27 5.48 -20.92
N TRP A 140 7.11 6.10 -20.83
CA TRP A 140 6.09 6.04 -21.86
C TRP A 140 6.40 7.03 -22.97
N PRO A 141 6.20 6.66 -24.27
CA PRO A 141 6.33 7.60 -25.36
C PRO A 141 5.28 8.72 -25.29
N VAL A 142 5.60 9.85 -25.88
CA VAL A 142 4.73 11.02 -25.95
C VAL A 142 3.90 10.96 -27.22
N GLU A 143 2.60 11.17 -27.09
CA GLU A 143 1.69 11.23 -28.23
C GLU A 143 2.06 12.37 -29.18
N PRO A 144 2.01 12.15 -30.51
CA PRO A 144 2.10 13.20 -31.50
C PRO A 144 0.99 14.24 -31.33
N SER A 145 1.29 15.49 -31.58
CA SER A 145 0.31 16.58 -31.53
C SER A 145 -0.49 16.72 -32.82
#